data_ed3228d527b03257cb89cdd0a3107a1b
#
_entry.id   ed3228d527b03257cb89cdd0a3107a1b
#
_cell.length_a   1.000
_cell.length_b   1.000
_cell.length_c   1.000
_cell.angle_alpha   90.00
_cell.angle_beta   90.00
_cell.angle_gamma   90.00
#
_symmetry.space_group_name_H-M   'P 1'
#
loop_
_entity.id
_entity.type
_entity.pdbx_description
1 polymer ?
#
loop_
_entity_poly.entity_id
_entity_poly.type
_entity_poly.pdbx_seq_one_letter_code
_entity_poly.pdbx_strand_id
1 'polypeptide(L)'
;MSEKEEKPKIKFDKSTWSNVLKIMKYMRPYRWYFIFGMLCLSLSSVMFMLFPAAAGEMANTAAGKSKYNYTINQYGLFFIVLLVAQGILSYGRSIALAVVSERGVSQVRQDLYAAMITQPVSFFESNKVGELTSRITGDVEQLQNVFSVTLAEFIRQLITLVVGIAILAYVTPKLSLIMLATFPVIVLLAIFFGRYIRKLSKERQAEVAISNSIAEESLHSFNVVKAFTNELFEMKRYNNVLDKVVKI
;
A
#
# COMPACT_ATOMS: atom_id res chain seq x y z
N MET A 1 7.63 20.45 -26.86
CA MET A 1 7.03 21.21 -25.73
C MET A 1 6.06 20.26 -25.07
N SER A 2 6.51 19.54 -24.05
CA SER A 2 5.66 18.63 -23.27
C SER A 2 5.14 19.42 -22.07
N GLU A 3 3.84 19.73 -22.09
CA GLU A 3 3.12 20.27 -20.94
C GLU A 3 3.30 19.31 -19.78
N LYS A 4 3.92 19.79 -18.71
CA LYS A 4 3.95 19.10 -17.43
C LYS A 4 2.52 19.01 -16.93
N GLU A 5 1.88 17.86 -17.08
CA GLU A 5 0.72 17.53 -16.29
C GLU A 5 1.14 17.53 -14.80
N GLU A 6 0.99 18.67 -14.14
CA GLU A 6 0.99 18.71 -12.68
C GLU A 6 -0.18 17.83 -12.22
N LYS A 7 0.14 16.66 -11.68
CA LYS A 7 -0.87 15.82 -11.01
C LYS A 7 -1.61 16.71 -10.02
N PRO A 8 -2.93 16.84 -10.13
CA PRO A 8 -3.70 17.73 -9.28
C PRO A 8 -3.46 17.32 -7.82
N LYS A 9 -3.05 18.28 -6.99
CA LYS A 9 -2.98 18.08 -5.54
C LYS A 9 -4.38 17.69 -5.07
N ILE A 10 -4.57 16.43 -4.72
CA ILE A 10 -5.83 15.92 -4.19
C ILE A 10 -6.12 16.72 -2.91
N LYS A 11 -6.94 17.75 -3.01
CA LYS A 11 -7.53 18.38 -1.84
C LYS A 11 -8.61 17.42 -1.34
N PHE A 12 -8.51 17.02 -0.09
CA PHE A 12 -9.57 16.27 0.59
C PHE A 12 -10.79 17.20 0.73
N ASP A 13 -11.62 17.22 -0.31
CA ASP A 13 -12.85 18.00 -0.34
C ASP A 13 -14.06 17.10 -0.08
N LYS A 14 -15.17 17.72 0.34
CA LYS A 14 -16.47 17.02 0.56
C LYS A 14 -16.90 16.18 -0.64
N SER A 15 -16.54 16.60 -1.86
CA SER A 15 -16.80 15.87 -3.11
C SER A 15 -16.06 14.53 -3.16
N THR A 16 -14.82 14.46 -2.69
CA THR A 16 -14.01 13.23 -2.62
C THR A 16 -14.66 12.20 -1.71
N TRP A 17 -15.14 12.62 -0.53
CA TRP A 17 -15.85 11.73 0.40
C TRP A 17 -17.16 11.22 -0.18
N SER A 18 -17.93 12.07 -0.87
CA SER A 18 -19.16 11.66 -1.57
C SER A 18 -18.89 10.58 -2.62
N ASN A 19 -17.80 10.71 -3.38
CA ASN A 19 -17.43 9.74 -4.39
C ASN A 19 -16.98 8.41 -3.79
N VAL A 20 -16.22 8.43 -2.69
CA VAL A 20 -15.85 7.21 -1.95
C VAL A 20 -17.10 6.49 -1.43
N LEU A 21 -18.07 7.22 -0.88
CA LEU A 21 -19.33 6.63 -0.40
C LEU A 21 -20.16 6.02 -1.54
N LYS A 22 -20.16 6.63 -2.74
CA LYS A 22 -20.83 6.07 -3.92
C LYS A 22 -20.23 4.73 -4.34
N ILE A 23 -18.89 4.63 -4.29
CA ILE A 23 -18.18 3.38 -4.61
C ILE A 23 -18.45 2.32 -3.54
N MET A 24 -18.51 2.69 -2.25
CA MET A 24 -18.87 1.77 -1.17
C MET A 24 -20.30 1.19 -1.32
N LYS A 25 -21.18 1.84 -2.07
CA LYS A 25 -22.51 1.30 -2.38
C LYS A 25 -22.44 -0.06 -3.07
N TYR A 26 -21.44 -0.31 -3.89
CA TYR A 26 -21.22 -1.59 -4.58
C TYR A 26 -20.84 -2.73 -3.64
N MET A 27 -20.34 -2.42 -2.44
CA MET A 27 -20.04 -3.42 -1.41
C MET A 27 -21.29 -3.79 -0.58
N ARG A 28 -22.34 -2.96 -0.62
CA ARG A 28 -23.55 -3.12 0.21
C ARG A 28 -24.26 -4.47 0.05
N PRO A 29 -24.36 -5.08 -1.15
CA PRO A 29 -24.95 -6.42 -1.31
C PRO A 29 -24.17 -7.51 -0.55
N TYR A 30 -22.87 -7.33 -0.37
CA TYR A 30 -21.95 -8.29 0.24
C TYR A 30 -21.59 -7.93 1.70
N ARG A 31 -22.41 -7.12 2.37
CA ARG A 31 -22.18 -6.62 3.74
C ARG A 31 -21.89 -7.73 4.76
N TRP A 32 -22.50 -8.89 4.63
CA TRP A 32 -22.30 -9.99 5.56
C TRP A 32 -20.89 -10.59 5.43
N TYR A 33 -20.38 -10.75 4.23
CA TYR A 33 -18.99 -11.15 3.99
C TYR A 33 -18.02 -10.11 4.51
N PHE A 34 -18.34 -8.83 4.30
CA PHE A 34 -17.51 -7.73 4.82
C PHE A 34 -17.48 -7.73 6.35
N ILE A 35 -18.62 -7.85 7.04
CA ILE A 35 -18.70 -7.92 8.49
C ILE A 35 -17.95 -9.13 9.02
N PHE A 36 -18.15 -10.30 8.42
CA PHE A 36 -17.43 -11.52 8.80
C PHE A 36 -15.91 -11.36 8.62
N GLY A 37 -15.47 -10.82 7.49
CA GLY A 37 -14.05 -10.53 7.24
C GLY A 37 -13.45 -9.55 8.26
N MET A 38 -14.20 -8.51 8.65
CA MET A 38 -13.80 -7.55 9.67
C MET A 38 -13.73 -8.15 11.08
N LEU A 39 -14.66 -9.03 11.41
CA LEU A 39 -14.62 -9.77 12.70
C LEU A 39 -13.40 -10.70 12.76
N CYS A 40 -13.17 -11.48 11.70
CA CYS A 40 -11.97 -12.33 11.60
C CYS A 40 -10.67 -11.51 11.67
N LEU A 41 -10.63 -10.34 10.99
CA LEU A 41 -9.51 -9.42 11.03
C LEU A 41 -9.26 -8.89 12.45
N SER A 42 -10.29 -8.42 13.12
CA SER A 42 -10.18 -7.88 14.47
C SER A 42 -9.70 -8.94 15.46
N LEU A 43 -10.31 -10.13 15.41
CA LEU A 43 -9.97 -11.24 16.30
C LEU A 43 -8.55 -11.76 16.02
N SER A 44 -8.15 -11.89 14.75
CA SER A 44 -6.79 -12.31 14.41
C SER A 44 -5.74 -11.28 14.83
N SER A 45 -6.05 -9.98 14.76
CA SER A 45 -5.16 -8.92 15.23
C SER A 45 -4.95 -8.95 16.73
N VAL A 46 -6.02 -9.17 17.50
CA VAL A 46 -5.92 -9.32 18.97
C VAL A 46 -5.14 -10.59 19.33
N MET A 47 -5.42 -11.72 18.67
CA MET A 47 -4.67 -12.96 18.89
C MET A 47 -3.17 -12.79 18.60
N PHE A 48 -2.81 -12.07 17.55
CA PHE A 48 -1.42 -11.79 17.23
C PHE A 48 -0.70 -11.04 18.36
N MET A 49 -1.40 -10.17 19.09
CA MET A 49 -0.85 -9.44 20.22
C MET A 49 -0.66 -10.29 21.49
N LEU A 50 -1.26 -11.47 21.55
CA LEU A 50 -1.04 -12.41 22.66
C LEU A 50 0.31 -13.13 22.55
N PHE A 51 0.93 -13.20 21.36
CA PHE A 51 2.23 -13.88 21.17
C PHE A 51 3.35 -13.32 22.04
N PRO A 52 3.63 -12.01 22.07
CA PRO A 52 4.66 -11.45 22.93
C PRO A 52 4.40 -11.68 24.43
N ALA A 53 3.13 -11.59 24.83
CA ALA A 53 2.73 -11.82 26.22
C ALA A 53 2.98 -13.29 26.63
N ALA A 54 2.56 -14.24 25.80
CA ALA A 54 2.77 -15.66 26.05
C ALA A 54 4.26 -16.04 26.01
N ALA A 55 5.04 -15.43 25.11
CA ALA A 55 6.50 -15.63 25.05
C ALA A 55 7.19 -15.09 26.32
N GLY A 56 6.76 -13.94 26.81
CA GLY A 56 7.25 -13.38 28.08
C GLY A 56 6.98 -14.28 29.27
N GLU A 57 5.78 -14.82 29.39
CA GLU A 57 5.44 -15.74 30.48
C GLU A 57 6.16 -17.11 30.35
N MET A 58 6.36 -17.59 29.13
CA MET A 58 7.18 -18.78 28.90
C MET A 58 8.64 -18.57 29.35
N ALA A 59 9.22 -17.40 29.07
CA ALA A 59 10.57 -17.04 29.51
C ALA A 59 10.63 -16.91 31.06
N ASN A 60 9.61 -16.32 31.70
CA ASN A 60 9.50 -16.25 33.15
C ASN A 60 9.41 -17.64 33.77
N THR A 61 8.66 -18.57 33.16
CA THR A 61 8.56 -19.96 33.60
C THR A 61 9.92 -20.67 33.51
N ALA A 62 10.66 -20.50 32.43
CA ALA A 62 12.00 -21.05 32.28
C ALA A 62 12.99 -20.48 33.31
N ALA A 63 12.80 -19.22 33.71
CA ALA A 63 13.63 -18.57 34.75
C ALA A 63 13.17 -18.86 36.19
N GLY A 64 12.15 -19.70 36.40
CA GLY A 64 11.59 -20.01 37.74
C GLY A 64 10.86 -18.82 38.39
N LYS A 65 10.47 -17.79 37.62
CA LYS A 65 9.80 -16.57 38.10
C LYS A 65 8.35 -16.47 37.60
N SER A 66 7.78 -17.58 37.17
CA SER A 66 6.42 -17.59 36.60
C SER A 66 5.38 -17.22 37.67
N LYS A 67 4.42 -16.41 37.25
CA LYS A 67 3.21 -16.07 38.01
C LYS A 67 2.16 -17.20 37.98
N TYR A 68 2.26 -18.07 36.98
CA TYR A 68 1.32 -19.18 36.75
C TYR A 68 2.05 -20.51 36.79
N ASN A 69 1.41 -21.54 37.38
CA ASN A 69 1.96 -22.91 37.51
C ASN A 69 1.84 -23.73 36.23
N TYR A 70 2.17 -23.14 35.05
CA TYR A 70 2.17 -23.85 33.78
C TYR A 70 3.54 -24.39 33.45
N THR A 71 3.58 -25.61 32.86
CA THR A 71 4.77 -26.23 32.35
C THR A 71 5.15 -25.64 30.98
N ILE A 72 6.43 -25.65 30.62
CA ILE A 72 6.91 -25.19 29.31
C ILE A 72 6.16 -25.88 28.16
N ASN A 73 5.86 -27.19 28.29
CA ASN A 73 5.09 -27.93 27.28
C ASN A 73 3.66 -27.40 27.09
N GLN A 74 3.02 -26.91 28.15
CA GLN A 74 1.69 -26.31 28.10
C GLN A 74 1.73 -24.96 27.34
N TYR A 75 2.78 -24.16 27.53
CA TYR A 75 2.98 -22.97 26.73
C TYR A 75 3.24 -23.32 25.25
N GLY A 76 4.00 -24.37 24.98
CA GLY A 76 4.21 -24.89 23.61
C GLY A 76 2.89 -25.28 22.93
N LEU A 77 2.03 -26.02 23.65
CA LEU A 77 0.71 -26.38 23.16
C LEU A 77 -0.17 -25.13 22.92
N PHE A 78 -0.14 -24.18 23.86
CA PHE A 78 -0.87 -22.93 23.73
C PHE A 78 -0.42 -22.13 22.48
N PHE A 79 0.88 -22.07 22.18
CA PHE A 79 1.39 -21.45 20.96
C PHE A 79 0.88 -22.14 19.68
N ILE A 80 0.87 -23.48 19.67
CA ILE A 80 0.36 -24.24 18.52
C ILE A 80 -1.12 -23.92 18.30
N VAL A 81 -1.93 -23.92 19.36
CA VAL A 81 -3.35 -23.57 19.29
C VAL A 81 -3.56 -22.14 18.80
N LEU A 82 -2.77 -21.18 19.31
CA LEU A 82 -2.81 -19.79 18.85
C LEU A 82 -2.46 -19.68 17.38
N LEU A 83 -1.41 -20.35 16.90
CA LEU A 83 -1.00 -20.34 15.51
C LEU A 83 -2.07 -20.91 14.58
N VAL A 84 -2.65 -22.05 14.94
CA VAL A 84 -3.71 -22.68 14.16
C VAL A 84 -4.95 -21.77 14.11
N ALA A 85 -5.40 -21.27 15.27
CA ALA A 85 -6.53 -20.35 15.34
C ALA A 85 -6.29 -19.06 14.54
N GLN A 86 -5.10 -18.46 14.65
CA GLN A 86 -4.66 -17.32 13.88
C GLN A 86 -4.69 -17.62 12.38
N GLY A 87 -4.20 -18.79 11.95
CA GLY A 87 -4.21 -19.21 10.55
C GLY A 87 -5.63 -19.33 10.00
N ILE A 88 -6.54 -19.97 10.74
CA ILE A 88 -7.95 -20.13 10.36
C ILE A 88 -8.64 -18.76 10.23
N LEU A 89 -8.46 -17.87 11.20
CA LEU A 89 -9.03 -16.53 11.17
C LEU A 89 -8.46 -15.69 10.01
N SER A 90 -7.16 -15.77 9.77
CA SER A 90 -6.50 -15.06 8.67
C SER A 90 -6.99 -15.57 7.31
N TYR A 91 -7.18 -16.87 7.16
CA TYR A 91 -7.73 -17.47 5.96
C TYR A 91 -9.18 -17.04 5.73
N GLY A 92 -10.03 -17.13 6.77
CA GLY A 92 -11.43 -16.68 6.72
C GLY A 92 -11.56 -15.21 6.33
N ARG A 93 -10.72 -14.34 6.92
CA ARG A 93 -10.61 -12.93 6.56
C ARG A 93 -10.26 -12.76 5.08
N SER A 94 -9.23 -13.46 4.60
CA SER A 94 -8.74 -13.31 3.22
C SER A 94 -9.80 -13.72 2.21
N ILE A 95 -10.48 -14.83 2.41
CA ILE A 95 -11.58 -15.26 1.54
C ILE A 95 -12.74 -14.26 1.58
N ALA A 96 -13.18 -13.86 2.76
CA ALA A 96 -14.30 -12.95 2.91
C ALA A 96 -14.07 -11.62 2.20
N LEU A 97 -12.88 -11.02 2.39
CA LEU A 97 -12.53 -9.75 1.76
C LEU A 97 -12.29 -9.91 0.26
N ALA A 98 -11.70 -11.02 -0.19
CA ALA A 98 -11.57 -11.32 -1.61
C ALA A 98 -12.92 -11.41 -2.31
N VAL A 99 -13.90 -12.12 -1.73
CA VAL A 99 -15.26 -12.21 -2.28
C VAL A 99 -15.92 -10.83 -2.39
N VAL A 100 -15.80 -10.00 -1.35
CA VAL A 100 -16.36 -8.63 -1.37
C VAL A 100 -15.71 -7.78 -2.45
N SER A 101 -14.39 -7.85 -2.56
CA SER A 101 -13.62 -7.08 -3.54
C SER A 101 -13.91 -7.53 -4.97
N GLU A 102 -13.79 -8.83 -5.26
CA GLU A 102 -14.00 -9.38 -6.59
C GLU A 102 -15.42 -9.10 -7.11
N ARG A 103 -16.44 -9.39 -6.30
CA ARG A 103 -17.82 -9.19 -6.70
C ARG A 103 -18.21 -7.72 -6.79
N GLY A 104 -17.73 -6.88 -5.85
CA GLY A 104 -17.97 -5.45 -5.87
C GLY A 104 -17.34 -4.78 -7.10
N VAL A 105 -16.10 -5.14 -7.40
CA VAL A 105 -15.36 -4.62 -8.55
C VAL A 105 -15.92 -5.14 -9.88
N SER A 106 -16.34 -6.39 -9.93
CA SER A 106 -17.03 -6.94 -11.11
C SER A 106 -18.29 -6.12 -11.46
N GLN A 107 -19.05 -5.72 -10.45
CA GLN A 107 -20.25 -4.92 -10.63
C GLN A 107 -19.91 -3.49 -11.10
N VAL A 108 -18.86 -2.87 -10.55
CA VAL A 108 -18.36 -1.57 -11.04
C VAL A 108 -17.93 -1.68 -12.50
N ARG A 109 -17.23 -2.76 -12.88
CA ARG A 109 -16.78 -2.98 -14.25
C ARG A 109 -17.93 -3.17 -15.23
N GLN A 110 -18.98 -3.90 -14.82
CA GLN A 110 -20.20 -4.08 -15.61
C GLN A 110 -20.93 -2.75 -15.83
N ASP A 111 -21.15 -1.97 -14.77
CA ASP A 111 -21.84 -0.68 -14.86
C ASP A 111 -21.03 0.33 -15.69
N LEU A 112 -19.71 0.34 -15.54
CA LEU A 112 -18.81 1.19 -16.33
C LEU A 112 -18.87 0.82 -17.81
N TYR A 113 -18.80 -0.46 -18.13
CA TYR A 113 -18.92 -0.94 -19.51
C TYR A 113 -20.28 -0.59 -20.10
N ALA A 114 -21.36 -0.84 -19.38
CA ALA A 114 -22.70 -0.50 -19.82
C ALA A 114 -22.86 1.02 -20.08
N ALA A 115 -22.32 1.85 -19.18
CA ALA A 115 -22.34 3.29 -19.33
C ALA A 115 -21.51 3.77 -20.53
N MET A 116 -20.39 3.11 -20.84
CA MET A 116 -19.56 3.45 -21.99
C MET A 116 -20.24 3.04 -23.32
N ILE A 117 -20.75 1.80 -23.43
CA ILE A 117 -21.29 1.32 -24.69
C ILE A 117 -22.58 2.04 -25.12
N THR A 118 -23.27 2.68 -24.18
CA THR A 118 -24.47 3.50 -24.45
C THR A 118 -24.16 4.95 -24.85
N GLN A 119 -22.87 5.33 -24.90
CA GLN A 119 -22.49 6.68 -25.35
C GLN A 119 -22.67 6.87 -26.85
N PRO A 120 -22.94 8.10 -27.32
CA PRO A 120 -23.04 8.40 -28.75
C PRO A 120 -21.70 8.22 -29.47
N VAL A 121 -21.74 8.07 -30.80
CA VAL A 121 -20.55 7.87 -31.65
C VAL A 121 -19.50 8.97 -31.44
N SER A 122 -19.93 10.22 -31.29
CA SER A 122 -19.06 11.37 -31.03
C SER A 122 -18.18 11.22 -29.79
N PHE A 123 -18.64 10.47 -28.80
CA PHE A 123 -17.83 10.15 -27.62
C PHE A 123 -16.63 9.28 -27.99
N PHE A 124 -16.82 8.28 -28.85
CA PHE A 124 -15.75 7.37 -29.30
C PHE A 124 -14.79 8.03 -30.29
N GLU A 125 -15.26 9.03 -31.04
CA GLU A 125 -14.40 9.84 -31.92
C GLU A 125 -13.48 10.78 -31.11
N SER A 126 -13.97 11.28 -29.97
CA SER A 126 -13.19 12.18 -29.09
C SER A 126 -12.28 11.47 -28.11
N ASN A 127 -12.52 10.19 -27.79
CA ASN A 127 -11.77 9.41 -26.83
C ASN A 127 -11.10 8.18 -27.47
N LYS A 128 -9.82 8.00 -27.24
CA LYS A 128 -9.11 6.82 -27.75
C LYS A 128 -9.61 5.55 -27.07
N VAL A 129 -9.97 4.54 -27.85
CA VAL A 129 -10.44 3.24 -27.34
C VAL A 129 -9.45 2.62 -26.35
N GLY A 130 -8.15 2.77 -26.59
CA GLY A 130 -7.11 2.28 -25.67
C GLY A 130 -7.15 2.95 -24.29
N GLU A 131 -7.49 4.24 -24.22
CA GLU A 131 -7.67 4.95 -22.94
C GLU A 131 -8.90 4.44 -22.19
N LEU A 132 -10.02 4.26 -22.88
CA LEU A 132 -11.24 3.72 -22.30
C LEU A 132 -11.03 2.29 -21.76
N THR A 133 -10.34 1.45 -22.51
CA THR A 133 -9.99 0.08 -22.09
C THR A 133 -9.06 0.10 -20.88
N SER A 134 -8.06 0.99 -20.86
CA SER A 134 -7.16 1.16 -19.71
C SER A 134 -7.91 1.57 -18.44
N ARG A 135 -8.94 2.39 -18.54
CA ARG A 135 -9.80 2.78 -17.39
C ARG A 135 -10.59 1.59 -16.85
N ILE A 136 -11.21 0.78 -17.75
CA ILE A 136 -11.99 -0.41 -17.34
C ILE A 136 -11.09 -1.47 -16.67
N THR A 137 -9.83 -1.60 -17.08
CA THR A 137 -8.91 -2.58 -16.51
C THR A 137 -8.10 -1.99 -15.37
N GLY A 138 -7.24 -1.01 -15.65
CA GLY A 138 -6.24 -0.49 -14.70
C GLY A 138 -6.84 0.30 -13.54
N ASP A 139 -7.73 1.25 -13.81
CA ASP A 139 -8.30 2.08 -12.74
C ASP A 139 -9.22 1.23 -11.84
N VAL A 140 -9.97 0.29 -12.42
CA VAL A 140 -10.84 -0.61 -11.66
C VAL A 140 -10.03 -1.63 -10.85
N GLU A 141 -8.88 -2.09 -11.35
CA GLU A 141 -7.95 -2.94 -10.59
C GLU A 141 -7.35 -2.20 -9.38
N GLN A 142 -7.05 -0.92 -9.52
CA GLN A 142 -6.61 -0.11 -8.38
C GLN A 142 -7.71 0.00 -7.31
N LEU A 143 -8.99 0.13 -7.68
CA LEU A 143 -10.10 0.07 -6.73
C LEU A 143 -10.17 -1.28 -6.01
N GLN A 144 -9.94 -2.39 -6.72
CA GLN A 144 -9.89 -3.72 -6.14
C GLN A 144 -8.82 -3.81 -5.04
N ASN A 145 -7.62 -3.33 -5.31
CA ASN A 145 -6.52 -3.31 -4.34
C ASN A 145 -6.85 -2.45 -3.10
N VAL A 146 -7.54 -1.33 -3.29
CA VAL A 146 -7.97 -0.49 -2.17
C VAL A 146 -8.97 -1.23 -1.28
N PHE A 147 -9.94 -1.93 -1.85
CA PHE A 147 -10.98 -2.61 -1.06
C PHE A 147 -10.51 -3.91 -0.42
N SER A 148 -9.64 -4.67 -1.11
CA SER A 148 -9.20 -5.98 -0.59
C SER A 148 -8.03 -5.87 0.38
N VAL A 149 -7.04 -5.03 0.07
CA VAL A 149 -5.77 -4.98 0.81
C VAL A 149 -5.68 -3.73 1.66
N THR A 150 -5.78 -2.54 1.03
CA THR A 150 -5.46 -1.27 1.70
C THR A 150 -6.40 -0.98 2.87
N LEU A 151 -7.72 -1.15 2.67
CA LEU A 151 -8.72 -0.89 3.71
C LEU A 151 -8.57 -1.88 4.88
N ALA A 152 -8.40 -3.17 4.58
CA ALA A 152 -8.20 -4.20 5.60
C ALA A 152 -6.93 -3.94 6.40
N GLU A 153 -5.83 -3.62 5.73
CA GLU A 153 -4.54 -3.32 6.36
C GLU A 153 -4.62 -2.07 7.23
N PHE A 154 -5.28 -1.02 6.74
CA PHE A 154 -5.49 0.21 7.52
C PHE A 154 -6.26 -0.06 8.81
N ILE A 155 -7.37 -0.82 8.75
CA ILE A 155 -8.17 -1.16 9.93
C ILE A 155 -7.35 -2.06 10.88
N ARG A 156 -6.61 -3.03 10.35
CA ARG A 156 -5.72 -3.87 11.15
C ARG A 156 -4.69 -3.02 11.91
N GLN A 157 -4.05 -2.06 11.25
CA GLN A 157 -3.07 -1.18 11.88
C GLN A 157 -3.69 -0.29 12.96
N LEU A 158 -4.91 0.21 12.74
CA LEU A 158 -5.63 0.97 13.77
C LEU A 158 -5.93 0.11 15.01
N ILE A 159 -6.42 -1.11 14.82
CA ILE A 159 -6.70 -2.04 15.94
C ILE A 159 -5.39 -2.35 16.68
N THR A 160 -4.34 -2.68 15.94
CA THR A 160 -3.02 -2.98 16.52
C THR A 160 -2.47 -1.80 17.31
N LEU A 161 -2.62 -0.60 16.79
CA LEU A 161 -2.16 0.63 17.46
C LEU A 161 -2.93 0.86 18.76
N VAL A 162 -4.27 0.84 18.71
CA VAL A 162 -5.12 1.13 19.86
C VAL A 162 -4.94 0.06 20.96
N VAL A 163 -5.03 -1.22 20.58
CA VAL A 163 -4.88 -2.32 21.53
C VAL A 163 -3.45 -2.40 22.06
N GLY A 164 -2.45 -2.16 21.20
CA GLY A 164 -1.04 -2.14 21.61
C GLY A 164 -0.73 -1.05 22.63
N ILE A 165 -1.21 0.18 22.38
CA ILE A 165 -1.05 1.27 23.34
C ILE A 165 -1.77 0.93 24.67
N ALA A 166 -2.97 0.38 24.60
CA ALA A 166 -3.73 0.01 25.80
C ALA A 166 -3.00 -1.07 26.64
N ILE A 167 -2.48 -2.11 25.98
CA ILE A 167 -1.69 -3.16 26.66
C ILE A 167 -0.42 -2.58 27.28
N LEU A 168 0.34 -1.78 26.54
CA LEU A 168 1.57 -1.17 27.04
C LEU A 168 1.30 -0.22 28.20
N ALA A 169 0.22 0.58 28.13
CA ALA A 169 -0.16 1.48 29.20
C ALA A 169 -0.54 0.72 30.48
N TYR A 170 -1.17 -0.46 30.34
CA TYR A 170 -1.56 -1.30 31.46
C TYR A 170 -0.36 -2.03 32.08
N VAL A 171 0.51 -2.62 31.26
CA VAL A 171 1.62 -3.47 31.73
C VAL A 171 2.81 -2.64 32.22
N THR A 172 3.16 -1.57 31.48
CA THR A 172 4.36 -0.76 31.74
C THR A 172 4.10 0.73 31.51
N PRO A 173 3.37 1.41 32.43
CA PRO A 173 2.95 2.81 32.22
C PRO A 173 4.13 3.78 32.05
N LYS A 174 5.23 3.58 32.78
CA LYS A 174 6.44 4.44 32.65
C LYS A 174 7.08 4.31 31.27
N LEU A 175 7.18 3.08 30.76
CA LEU A 175 7.78 2.82 29.42
C LEU A 175 6.87 3.37 28.32
N SER A 176 5.55 3.21 28.48
CA SER A 176 4.55 3.74 27.54
C SER A 176 4.65 5.27 27.40
N LEU A 177 4.87 5.97 28.52
CA LEU A 177 5.01 7.42 28.50
C LEU A 177 6.29 7.86 27.79
N ILE A 178 7.40 7.14 27.99
CA ILE A 178 8.66 7.37 27.25
C ILE A 178 8.46 7.15 25.75
N MET A 179 7.81 6.02 25.37
CA MET A 179 7.53 5.71 23.97
C MET A 179 6.63 6.77 23.33
N LEU A 180 5.59 7.24 24.04
CA LEU A 180 4.69 8.27 23.56
C LEU A 180 5.41 9.61 23.35
N ALA A 181 6.37 9.94 24.22
CA ALA A 181 7.20 11.15 24.09
C ALA A 181 8.24 11.03 22.96
N THR A 182 8.76 9.81 22.71
CA THR A 182 9.75 9.56 21.65
C THR A 182 9.11 9.56 20.25
N PHE A 183 7.84 9.13 20.13
CA PHE A 183 7.16 9.02 18.84
C PHE A 183 7.10 10.34 18.05
N PRO A 184 6.70 11.51 18.62
CA PRO A 184 6.73 12.79 17.93
C PRO A 184 8.12 13.15 17.40
N VAL A 185 9.18 12.85 18.16
CA VAL A 185 10.57 13.13 17.73
C VAL A 185 10.91 12.29 16.48
N ILE A 186 10.56 11.01 16.48
CA ILE A 186 10.77 10.13 15.32
C ILE A 186 9.99 10.64 14.10
N VAL A 187 8.74 11.06 14.29
CA VAL A 187 7.90 11.61 13.21
C VAL A 187 8.51 12.89 12.64
N LEU A 188 8.98 13.81 13.48
CA LEU A 188 9.65 15.05 13.03
C LEU A 188 10.93 14.74 12.24
N LEU A 189 11.76 13.82 12.73
CA LEU A 189 12.94 13.35 12.00
C LEU A 189 12.56 12.72 10.66
N ALA A 190 11.55 11.86 10.63
CA ALA A 190 11.07 11.23 9.39
C ALA A 190 10.55 12.26 8.38
N ILE A 191 9.86 13.31 8.82
CA ILE A 191 9.40 14.41 7.95
C ILE A 191 10.60 15.20 7.40
N PHE A 192 11.58 15.50 8.24
CA PHE A 192 12.79 16.22 7.82
C PHE A 192 13.58 15.43 6.78
N PHE A 193 13.91 14.16 7.08
CA PHE A 193 14.60 13.28 6.14
C PHE A 193 13.78 13.02 4.88
N GLY A 194 12.48 12.84 5.00
CA GLY A 194 11.59 12.64 3.86
C GLY A 194 11.57 13.82 2.89
N ARG A 195 11.64 15.06 3.40
CA ARG A 195 11.78 16.27 2.57
C ARG A 195 13.12 16.30 1.85
N TYR A 196 14.20 15.97 2.56
CA TYR A 196 15.55 15.90 1.98
C TYR A 196 15.64 14.85 0.88
N ILE A 197 15.20 13.62 1.15
CA ILE A 197 15.18 12.52 0.17
C ILE A 197 14.29 12.87 -1.04
N ARG A 198 13.15 13.52 -0.82
CA ARG A 198 12.28 13.95 -1.93
C ARG A 198 12.96 14.96 -2.85
N LYS A 199 13.73 15.90 -2.29
CA LYS A 199 14.51 16.85 -3.09
C LYS A 199 15.54 16.12 -3.94
N LEU A 200 16.31 15.24 -3.32
CA LEU A 200 17.35 14.44 -3.98
C LEU A 200 16.77 13.54 -5.08
N SER A 201 15.66 12.85 -4.80
CA SER A 201 14.95 12.02 -5.77
C SER A 201 14.44 12.84 -6.96
N LYS A 202 14.00 14.08 -6.75
CA LYS A 202 13.56 14.97 -7.83
C LYS A 202 14.72 15.39 -8.71
N GLU A 203 15.87 15.72 -8.14
CA GLU A 203 17.09 16.05 -8.87
C GLU A 203 17.56 14.84 -9.69
N ARG A 204 17.61 13.65 -9.07
CA ARG A 204 17.94 12.41 -9.77
C ARG A 204 16.97 12.10 -10.91
N GLN A 205 15.66 12.27 -10.72
CA GLN A 205 14.66 12.05 -11.78
C GLN A 205 14.86 13.02 -12.95
N ALA A 206 15.27 14.26 -12.69
CA ALA A 206 15.57 15.22 -13.74
C ALA A 206 16.78 14.78 -14.60
N GLU A 207 17.86 14.30 -13.99
CA GLU A 207 19.03 13.79 -14.69
C GLU A 207 18.71 12.50 -15.47
N VAL A 208 17.90 11.59 -14.90
CA VAL A 208 17.42 10.39 -15.62
C VAL A 208 16.57 10.78 -16.84
N ALA A 209 15.72 11.81 -16.73
CA ALA A 209 14.95 12.30 -17.87
C ALA A 209 15.86 12.85 -19.00
N ILE A 210 16.94 13.56 -18.64
CA ILE A 210 17.95 14.02 -19.59
C ILE A 210 18.66 12.84 -20.26
N SER A 211 19.03 11.82 -19.49
CA SER A 211 19.64 10.59 -20.01
C SER A 211 18.73 9.89 -21.02
N ASN A 212 17.44 9.75 -20.71
CA ASN A 212 16.46 9.15 -21.62
C ASN A 212 16.28 9.97 -22.89
N SER A 213 16.26 11.32 -22.79
CA SER A 213 16.18 12.21 -23.95
C SER A 213 17.38 12.06 -24.89
N ILE A 214 18.59 11.92 -24.34
CA ILE A 214 19.81 11.69 -25.13
C ILE A 214 19.74 10.34 -25.84
N ALA A 215 19.30 9.28 -25.11
CA ALA A 215 19.15 7.95 -25.70
C ALA A 215 18.12 7.96 -26.84
N GLU A 216 16.96 8.60 -26.62
CA GLU A 216 15.90 8.73 -27.62
C GLU A 216 16.39 9.50 -28.87
N GLU A 217 17.07 10.63 -28.67
CA GLU A 217 17.66 11.45 -29.77
C GLU A 217 18.65 10.64 -30.59
N SER A 218 19.61 9.97 -29.92
CA SER A 218 20.67 9.20 -30.60
C SER A 218 20.10 7.98 -31.33
N LEU A 219 19.13 7.27 -30.74
CA LEU A 219 18.48 6.11 -31.33
C LEU A 219 17.53 6.50 -32.47
N HIS A 220 16.84 7.63 -32.37
CA HIS A 220 15.96 8.13 -33.42
C HIS A 220 16.78 8.61 -34.66
N SER A 221 17.95 9.18 -34.41
CA SER A 221 18.86 9.68 -35.42
C SER A 221 20.02 8.72 -35.72
N PHE A 222 19.85 7.41 -35.53
CA PHE A 222 20.94 6.42 -35.62
C PHE A 222 21.63 6.43 -37.01
N ASN A 223 20.88 6.69 -38.08
CA ASN A 223 21.44 6.79 -39.43
C ASN A 223 22.48 7.91 -39.54
N VAL A 224 22.23 9.07 -38.90
CA VAL A 224 23.16 10.21 -38.88
C VAL A 224 24.36 9.86 -38.01
N VAL A 225 24.17 9.27 -36.84
CA VAL A 225 25.27 8.83 -35.99
C VAL A 225 26.19 7.85 -36.74
N LYS A 226 25.62 6.89 -37.47
CA LYS A 226 26.36 5.91 -38.27
C LYS A 226 27.06 6.54 -39.46
N ALA A 227 26.39 7.44 -40.20
CA ALA A 227 26.97 8.10 -41.37
C ALA A 227 28.22 8.96 -41.03
N PHE A 228 28.23 9.55 -39.82
CA PHE A 228 29.36 10.36 -39.36
C PHE A 228 30.31 9.60 -38.41
N THR A 229 30.11 8.30 -38.18
CA THR A 229 30.94 7.45 -37.29
C THR A 229 31.09 8.06 -35.89
N ASN A 230 29.99 8.60 -35.35
CA ASN A 230 30.01 9.44 -34.15
C ASN A 230 29.55 8.67 -32.88
N GLU A 231 29.60 7.32 -32.88
CA GLU A 231 29.14 6.46 -31.83
C GLU A 231 29.88 6.71 -30.50
N LEU A 232 31.18 6.93 -30.56
CA LEU A 232 31.99 7.18 -29.38
C LEU A 232 31.63 8.50 -28.68
N PHE A 233 31.24 9.51 -29.44
CA PHE A 233 30.79 10.78 -28.91
C PHE A 233 29.46 10.63 -28.18
N GLU A 234 28.48 9.94 -28.81
CA GLU A 234 27.18 9.71 -28.20
C GLU A 234 27.28 8.84 -26.94
N MET A 235 28.11 7.79 -26.95
CA MET A 235 28.38 6.99 -25.73
C MET A 235 28.96 7.84 -24.60
N LYS A 236 29.93 8.72 -24.92
CA LYS A 236 30.52 9.61 -23.91
C LYS A 236 29.52 10.63 -23.37
N ARG A 237 28.69 11.19 -24.26
CA ARG A 237 27.61 12.12 -23.90
C ARG A 237 26.61 11.46 -22.93
N TYR A 238 26.19 10.24 -23.20
CA TYR A 238 25.27 9.46 -22.38
C TYR A 238 25.89 9.08 -21.03
N ASN A 239 27.13 8.56 -21.04
CA ASN A 239 27.83 8.17 -19.82
C ASN A 239 28.05 9.36 -18.87
N ASN A 240 28.38 10.54 -19.39
CA ASN A 240 28.56 11.75 -18.58
C ASN A 240 27.29 12.14 -17.78
N VAL A 241 26.12 11.89 -18.35
CA VAL A 241 24.84 12.15 -17.65
C VAL A 241 24.53 11.05 -16.65
N LEU A 242 24.79 9.78 -16.99
CA LEU A 242 24.65 8.67 -16.03
C LEU A 242 25.56 8.84 -14.82
N ASP A 243 26.79 9.31 -15.01
CA ASP A 243 27.71 9.59 -13.91
C ASP A 243 27.18 10.66 -12.94
N LYS A 244 26.42 11.64 -13.45
CA LYS A 244 25.73 12.61 -12.60
C LYS A 244 24.60 11.96 -11.81
N VAL A 245 23.81 11.08 -12.44
CA VAL A 245 22.73 10.32 -11.76
C VAL A 245 23.27 9.48 -10.60
N VAL A 246 24.47 8.92 -10.75
CA VAL A 246 25.11 8.08 -9.72
C VAL A 246 25.68 8.93 -8.57
N LYS A 247 26.12 10.17 -8.85
CA LYS A 247 26.71 11.07 -7.84
C LYS A 247 25.67 11.75 -6.94
N ILE A 248 24.40 11.79 -7.35
CA ILE A 248 23.28 12.30 -6.56
C ILE A 248 22.83 11.23 -5.57
#